data_55f79dc912876b653cb6f05cb75ca524
#
_entry.id   55f79dc912876b653cb6f05cb75ca524
#
_cell.length_a   1.000
_cell.length_b   1.000
_cell.length_c   1.000
_cell.angle_alpha   90.00
_cell.angle_beta   90.00
_cell.angle_gamma   90.00
#
_symmetry.space_group_name_H-M   'P 1'
#
loop_
_entity.id
_entity.type
_entity.pdbx_description
1 polymer ?
#
loop_
_entity_poly.entity_id
_entity_poly.type
_entity_poly.pdbx_seq_one_letter_code
_entity_poly.pdbx_strand_id
1 'polypeptide(L)'
;MKVDLPLSQKRIVVTRTADQSESISTELEKFGAQVLCVPTIVIEPAALSPADAARIGGFGRYDVVIFTSVNAVKHVARHVALKKSADGKPFVIAIGRKTAESIRESGIEPDFIPDKFNSVELMKSLADFEWRGKRVLIPKGSLSMSDVADSVRSHGGTADEVVVYNTLPNNSIDVKLKQQIVAGEFDVVVFFSPSQIRNFLDVFGAPVLKGKEIAVIGPMSKKAAENLGLSVDVVPENSTTENLVASLVGHEKA
;
A
#
# COMPACT_ATOMS: atom_id res chain seq x y z
N MET A 1 18.48 -27.18 -24.73
CA MET A 1 19.02 -26.88 -23.40
C MET A 1 17.93 -26.08 -22.64
N LYS A 2 17.42 -26.59 -21.50
CA LYS A 2 16.59 -25.75 -20.62
C LYS A 2 17.53 -24.70 -20.05
N VAL A 3 17.23 -23.43 -20.29
CA VAL A 3 17.91 -22.33 -19.62
C VAL A 3 17.52 -22.44 -18.13
N ASP A 4 18.50 -22.72 -17.28
CA ASP A 4 18.28 -22.77 -15.85
C ASP A 4 18.14 -21.32 -15.35
N LEU A 5 16.91 -20.93 -15.04
CA LEU A 5 16.61 -19.58 -14.62
C LEU A 5 17.03 -19.40 -13.14
N PRO A 6 17.51 -18.22 -12.73
CA PRO A 6 18.09 -18.01 -11.39
C PRO A 6 17.21 -18.41 -10.22
N LEU A 7 15.89 -18.29 -10.36
CA LEU A 7 14.92 -18.65 -9.32
C LEU A 7 14.18 -19.96 -9.62
N SER A 8 14.73 -20.78 -10.55
CA SER A 8 14.17 -22.10 -10.87
C SER A 8 14.06 -22.94 -9.60
N GLN A 9 12.90 -23.58 -9.39
CA GLN A 9 12.56 -24.40 -8.23
C GLN A 9 12.39 -23.63 -6.91
N LYS A 10 12.59 -22.31 -6.84
CA LYS A 10 12.29 -21.53 -5.64
C LYS A 10 10.79 -21.26 -5.52
N ARG A 11 10.24 -21.56 -4.36
CA ARG A 11 8.89 -21.17 -3.96
C ARG A 11 8.97 -19.93 -3.10
N ILE A 12 8.40 -18.83 -3.61
CA ILE A 12 8.52 -17.50 -3.01
C ILE A 12 7.16 -17.04 -2.50
N VAL A 13 7.06 -16.83 -1.20
CA VAL A 13 5.87 -16.28 -0.53
C VAL A 13 5.86 -14.76 -0.69
N VAL A 14 4.79 -14.21 -1.28
CA VAL A 14 4.54 -12.77 -1.41
C VAL A 14 3.39 -12.39 -0.48
N THR A 15 3.64 -11.47 0.46
CA THR A 15 2.70 -11.16 1.56
C THR A 15 1.77 -9.98 1.29
N ARG A 16 1.77 -9.45 0.06
CA ARG A 16 0.87 -8.36 -0.40
C ARG A 16 -0.54 -8.86 -0.66
N THR A 17 -1.50 -7.91 -0.74
CA THR A 17 -2.84 -8.19 -1.26
C THR A 17 -2.78 -8.71 -2.70
N ALA A 18 -3.77 -9.47 -3.14
CA ALA A 18 -3.79 -10.09 -4.47
C ALA A 18 -3.52 -9.07 -5.58
N ASP A 19 -4.24 -7.94 -5.59
CA ASP A 19 -4.09 -6.86 -6.59
C ASP A 19 -2.66 -6.28 -6.64
N GLN A 20 -1.95 -6.25 -5.49
CA GLN A 20 -0.60 -5.71 -5.41
C GLN A 20 0.47 -6.77 -5.69
N SER A 21 0.11 -8.04 -5.62
CA SER A 21 1.03 -9.16 -5.85
C SER A 21 1.23 -9.48 -7.32
N GLU A 22 0.26 -9.17 -8.19
CA GLU A 22 0.29 -9.52 -9.61
C GLU A 22 1.58 -9.07 -10.32
N SER A 23 1.95 -7.80 -10.15
CA SER A 23 3.15 -7.24 -10.78
C SER A 23 4.42 -7.95 -10.34
N ILE A 24 4.62 -8.16 -9.03
CA ILE A 24 5.83 -8.82 -8.53
C ILE A 24 5.82 -10.32 -8.83
N SER A 25 4.67 -10.98 -8.79
CA SER A 25 4.55 -12.39 -9.15
C SER A 25 5.00 -12.61 -10.59
N THR A 26 4.48 -11.80 -11.52
CA THR A 26 4.86 -11.86 -12.92
C THR A 26 6.37 -11.66 -13.12
N GLU A 27 6.98 -10.71 -12.38
CA GLU A 27 8.42 -10.48 -12.49
C GLU A 27 9.24 -11.66 -11.93
N LEU A 28 8.87 -12.22 -10.78
CA LEU A 28 9.56 -13.38 -10.18
C LEU A 28 9.42 -14.64 -11.07
N GLU A 29 8.24 -14.87 -11.65
CA GLU A 29 7.97 -16.00 -12.55
C GLU A 29 8.79 -15.95 -13.82
N LYS A 30 9.13 -14.75 -14.36
CA LYS A 30 10.07 -14.61 -15.48
C LYS A 30 11.46 -15.20 -15.19
N PHE A 31 11.85 -15.21 -13.91
CA PHE A 31 13.11 -15.80 -13.45
C PHE A 31 12.96 -17.25 -12.96
N GLY A 32 11.79 -17.86 -13.15
CA GLY A 32 11.54 -19.28 -12.88
C GLY A 32 10.97 -19.59 -11.50
N ALA A 33 10.64 -18.59 -10.68
CA ALA A 33 10.05 -18.81 -9.36
C ALA A 33 8.62 -19.35 -9.44
N GLN A 34 8.24 -20.16 -8.47
CA GLN A 34 6.84 -20.44 -8.15
C GLN A 34 6.39 -19.47 -7.05
N VAL A 35 5.40 -18.61 -7.34
CA VAL A 35 4.93 -17.61 -6.38
C VAL A 35 3.72 -18.11 -5.62
N LEU A 36 3.78 -17.98 -4.28
CA LEU A 36 2.70 -18.24 -3.35
C LEU A 36 2.20 -16.91 -2.79
N CYS A 37 1.03 -16.45 -3.26
CA CYS A 37 0.42 -15.21 -2.76
C CYS A 37 -0.26 -15.48 -1.42
N VAL A 38 0.32 -14.97 -0.34
CA VAL A 38 -0.17 -15.10 1.04
C VAL A 38 -0.48 -13.71 1.60
N PRO A 39 -1.60 -13.08 1.20
CA PRO A 39 -1.93 -11.76 1.70
C PRO A 39 -2.16 -11.79 3.21
N THR A 40 -1.33 -11.09 3.96
CA THR A 40 -1.43 -11.03 5.43
C THR A 40 -2.42 -9.97 5.91
N ILE A 41 -2.92 -9.15 4.99
CA ILE A 41 -3.94 -8.14 5.25
C ILE A 41 -5.06 -8.23 4.22
N VAL A 42 -6.25 -7.80 4.63
CA VAL A 42 -7.38 -7.53 3.74
C VAL A 42 -7.77 -6.06 3.84
N ILE A 43 -8.24 -5.53 2.72
CA ILE A 43 -8.80 -4.18 2.64
C ILE A 43 -10.32 -4.34 2.53
N GLU A 44 -11.04 -3.86 3.53
CA GLU A 44 -12.50 -3.93 3.59
C GLU A 44 -13.12 -2.54 3.64
N PRO A 45 -14.31 -2.35 3.06
CA PRO A 45 -15.04 -1.09 3.22
C PRO A 45 -15.25 -0.77 4.70
N ALA A 46 -15.02 0.48 5.11
CA ALA A 46 -15.42 0.93 6.43
C ALA A 46 -16.93 1.21 6.47
N ALA A 47 -17.56 0.87 7.59
CA ALA A 47 -18.93 1.29 7.85
C ALA A 47 -18.93 2.81 8.10
N LEU A 48 -19.50 3.58 7.19
CA LEU A 48 -19.59 5.03 7.33
C LEU A 48 -20.71 5.42 8.31
N SER A 49 -20.39 6.30 9.25
CA SER A 49 -21.42 6.98 10.03
C SER A 49 -22.30 7.84 9.10
N PRO A 50 -23.55 8.20 9.48
CA PRO A 50 -24.37 9.12 8.69
C PRO A 50 -23.66 10.45 8.40
N ALA A 51 -22.84 10.95 9.32
CA ALA A 51 -22.04 12.16 9.14
C ALA A 51 -20.94 11.96 8.10
N ASP A 52 -20.22 10.82 8.13
CA ASP A 52 -19.16 10.52 7.16
C ASP A 52 -19.73 10.22 5.78
N ALA A 53 -20.87 9.55 5.69
CA ALA A 53 -21.59 9.34 4.44
C ALA A 53 -22.01 10.69 3.80
N ALA A 54 -22.47 11.65 4.63
CA ALA A 54 -22.81 12.99 4.18
C ALA A 54 -21.56 13.79 3.73
N ARG A 55 -20.41 13.63 4.41
CA ARG A 55 -19.12 14.22 3.98
C ARG A 55 -18.70 13.67 2.61
N ILE A 56 -18.70 12.35 2.44
CA ILE A 56 -18.37 11.72 1.15
C ILE A 56 -19.37 12.11 0.06
N GLY A 57 -20.68 12.08 0.35
CA GLY A 57 -21.73 12.55 -0.59
C GLY A 57 -21.60 14.02 -0.97
N GLY A 58 -20.99 14.81 -0.11
CA GLY A 58 -20.66 16.22 -0.35
C GLY A 58 -19.35 16.46 -1.10
N PHE A 59 -18.76 15.48 -1.76
CA PHE A 59 -17.46 15.54 -2.45
C PHE A 59 -17.26 16.84 -3.26
N GLY A 60 -18.21 17.21 -4.12
CA GLY A 60 -18.14 18.41 -4.95
C GLY A 60 -18.34 19.74 -4.21
N ARG A 61 -18.58 19.72 -2.89
CA ARG A 61 -18.73 20.93 -2.04
C ARG A 61 -17.48 21.30 -1.29
N TYR A 62 -16.43 20.45 -1.34
CA TYR A 62 -15.13 20.76 -0.77
C TYR A 62 -14.33 21.65 -1.70
N ASP A 63 -13.47 22.49 -1.13
CA ASP A 63 -12.52 23.29 -1.90
C ASP A 63 -11.38 22.41 -2.41
N VAL A 64 -10.96 21.43 -1.58
CA VAL A 64 -9.86 20.51 -1.88
C VAL A 64 -10.24 19.09 -1.46
N VAL A 65 -9.83 18.09 -2.24
CA VAL A 65 -9.85 16.68 -1.83
C VAL A 65 -8.46 16.10 -1.99
N ILE A 66 -7.94 15.45 -0.93
CA ILE A 66 -6.61 14.86 -0.93
C ILE A 66 -6.73 13.33 -0.84
N PHE A 67 -6.37 12.64 -1.89
CA PHE A 67 -6.29 11.18 -1.90
C PHE A 67 -4.86 10.72 -1.59
N THR A 68 -4.69 10.00 -0.49
CA THR A 68 -3.40 9.49 -0.05
C THR A 68 -3.12 8.05 -0.51
N SER A 69 -4.11 7.37 -1.09
CA SER A 69 -3.97 5.99 -1.56
C SER A 69 -4.98 5.62 -2.64
N VAL A 70 -4.63 4.64 -3.46
CA VAL A 70 -5.51 3.99 -4.46
C VAL A 70 -6.79 3.46 -3.79
N ASN A 71 -6.66 2.84 -2.61
CA ASN A 71 -7.80 2.30 -1.89
C ASN A 71 -8.80 3.38 -1.48
N ALA A 72 -8.32 4.56 -1.04
CA ALA A 72 -9.21 5.67 -0.72
C ALA A 72 -10.02 6.12 -1.95
N VAL A 73 -9.39 6.21 -3.13
CA VAL A 73 -10.09 6.54 -4.39
C VAL A 73 -11.15 5.50 -4.71
N LYS A 74 -10.78 4.21 -4.74
CA LYS A 74 -11.69 3.09 -5.05
C LYS A 74 -12.88 3.04 -4.10
N HIS A 75 -12.66 3.27 -2.80
CA HIS A 75 -13.75 3.23 -1.81
C HIS A 75 -14.66 4.46 -1.89
N VAL A 76 -14.14 5.67 -2.10
CA VAL A 76 -14.97 6.86 -2.32
C VAL A 76 -15.82 6.72 -3.58
N ALA A 77 -15.23 6.23 -4.69
CA ALA A 77 -15.92 6.03 -5.95
C ALA A 77 -17.11 5.06 -5.88
N ARG A 78 -17.17 4.19 -4.87
CA ARG A 78 -18.33 3.32 -4.60
C ARG A 78 -19.53 4.07 -4.01
N HIS A 79 -19.29 5.22 -3.39
CA HIS A 79 -20.33 6.00 -2.70
C HIS A 79 -20.79 7.20 -3.50
N VAL A 80 -19.90 7.79 -4.32
CA VAL A 80 -20.17 9.01 -5.09
C VAL A 80 -19.41 8.99 -6.41
N ALA A 81 -20.04 9.50 -7.47
CA ALA A 81 -19.33 9.76 -8.71
C ALA A 81 -18.27 10.86 -8.48
N LEU A 82 -17.01 10.57 -8.76
CA LEU A 82 -15.95 11.56 -8.69
C LEU A 82 -16.10 12.51 -9.88
N LYS A 83 -16.56 13.71 -9.62
CA LYS A 83 -16.72 14.75 -10.65
C LYS A 83 -16.57 16.14 -10.03
N LYS A 84 -16.02 17.06 -10.80
CA LYS A 84 -15.99 18.47 -10.42
C LYS A 84 -17.38 19.09 -10.61
N SER A 85 -17.69 20.04 -9.73
CA SER A 85 -18.86 20.91 -9.88
C SER A 85 -18.64 21.93 -11.01
N ALA A 86 -19.68 22.70 -11.34
CA ALA A 86 -19.63 23.68 -12.45
C ALA A 86 -18.60 24.80 -12.20
N ASP A 87 -18.28 25.09 -10.94
CA ASP A 87 -17.24 26.05 -10.53
C ASP A 87 -15.84 25.41 -10.41
N GLY A 88 -15.67 24.18 -10.91
CA GLY A 88 -14.38 23.48 -10.97
C GLY A 88 -13.94 22.81 -9.67
N LYS A 89 -14.76 22.80 -8.61
CA LYS A 89 -14.43 22.16 -7.33
C LYS A 89 -14.74 20.66 -7.33
N PRO A 90 -14.02 19.89 -6.49
CA PRO A 90 -12.87 20.27 -5.69
C PRO A 90 -11.56 20.34 -6.50
N PHE A 91 -10.53 21.04 -5.95
CA PHE A 91 -9.16 20.87 -6.37
C PHE A 91 -8.68 19.51 -5.86
N VAL A 92 -8.32 18.61 -6.76
CA VAL A 92 -8.04 17.21 -6.43
C VAL A 92 -6.54 16.95 -6.39
N ILE A 93 -6.06 16.48 -5.26
CA ILE A 93 -4.66 16.16 -5.01
C ILE A 93 -4.50 14.64 -4.88
N ALA A 94 -3.53 14.08 -5.61
CA ALA A 94 -3.13 12.68 -5.50
C ALA A 94 -1.74 12.57 -4.88
N ILE A 95 -1.59 11.86 -3.76
CA ILE A 95 -0.26 11.52 -3.24
C ILE A 95 0.25 10.27 -3.98
N GLY A 96 0.98 10.49 -5.07
CA GLY A 96 1.62 9.44 -5.86
C GLY A 96 0.93 9.09 -7.17
N ARG A 97 1.75 8.59 -8.10
CA ARG A 97 1.36 8.32 -9.48
C ARG A 97 0.23 7.29 -9.59
N LYS A 98 0.33 6.17 -8.85
CA LYS A 98 -0.73 5.13 -8.84
C LYS A 98 -2.06 5.65 -8.32
N THR A 99 -2.05 6.56 -7.34
CA THR A 99 -3.26 7.23 -6.85
C THR A 99 -3.86 8.14 -7.92
N ALA A 100 -3.00 8.89 -8.64
CA ALA A 100 -3.43 9.73 -9.74
C ALA A 100 -4.04 8.91 -10.89
N GLU A 101 -3.45 7.78 -11.25
CA GLU A 101 -4.00 6.85 -12.24
C GLU A 101 -5.40 6.36 -11.81
N SER A 102 -5.55 5.92 -10.56
CA SER A 102 -6.84 5.48 -10.04
C SER A 102 -7.91 6.59 -10.03
N ILE A 103 -7.51 7.84 -9.80
CA ILE A 103 -8.40 9.00 -9.90
C ILE A 103 -8.87 9.19 -11.35
N ARG A 104 -7.97 9.09 -12.35
CA ARG A 104 -8.31 9.16 -13.78
C ARG A 104 -9.25 8.05 -14.20
N GLU A 105 -8.98 6.83 -13.80
CA GLU A 105 -9.85 5.68 -14.02
C GLU A 105 -11.26 5.88 -13.43
N SER A 106 -11.37 6.69 -12.37
CA SER A 106 -12.63 7.04 -11.72
C SER A 106 -13.34 8.24 -12.39
N GLY A 107 -12.82 8.77 -13.50
CA GLY A 107 -13.48 9.77 -14.35
C GLY A 107 -13.16 11.23 -14.01
N ILE A 108 -12.13 11.51 -13.20
CA ILE A 108 -11.71 12.87 -12.84
C ILE A 108 -10.19 13.01 -12.99
N GLU A 109 -9.72 14.17 -13.45
CA GLU A 109 -8.29 14.46 -13.51
C GLU A 109 -7.81 15.07 -12.19
N PRO A 110 -6.72 14.57 -11.57
CA PRO A 110 -6.10 15.24 -10.42
C PRO A 110 -5.46 16.56 -10.87
N ASP A 111 -5.63 17.59 -10.05
CA ASP A 111 -5.05 18.92 -10.32
C ASP A 111 -3.60 19.03 -9.88
N PHE A 112 -3.20 18.19 -8.89
CA PHE A 112 -1.84 18.22 -8.36
C PHE A 112 -1.35 16.83 -7.94
N ILE A 113 -0.08 16.57 -8.25
CA ILE A 113 0.66 15.35 -7.86
C ILE A 113 2.05 15.82 -7.42
N PRO A 114 2.47 15.63 -6.16
CA PRO A 114 3.80 16.02 -5.70
C PRO A 114 4.88 15.13 -6.33
N ASP A 115 6.10 15.66 -6.50
CA ASP A 115 7.23 14.90 -7.03
C ASP A 115 7.68 13.78 -6.09
N LYS A 116 7.58 14.00 -4.79
CA LYS A 116 7.86 13.00 -3.75
C LYS A 116 6.58 12.67 -2.99
N PHE A 117 6.35 11.38 -2.78
CA PHE A 117 5.07 10.81 -2.37
C PHE A 117 4.95 10.66 -0.84
N ASN A 118 5.12 11.77 -0.10
CA ASN A 118 4.90 11.83 1.34
C ASN A 118 4.22 13.16 1.76
N SER A 119 3.65 13.18 2.97
CA SER A 119 2.91 14.33 3.49
C SER A 119 3.76 15.60 3.60
N VAL A 120 5.02 15.47 4.00
CA VAL A 120 5.93 16.61 4.18
C VAL A 120 6.23 17.29 2.85
N GLU A 121 6.57 16.50 1.83
CA GLU A 121 6.87 17.04 0.49
C GLU A 121 5.60 17.57 -0.21
N LEU A 122 4.45 16.95 0.03
CA LEU A 122 3.17 17.50 -0.42
C LEU A 122 2.97 18.93 0.10
N MET A 123 3.12 19.12 1.41
CA MET A 123 2.90 20.45 2.01
C MET A 123 3.97 21.46 1.58
N LYS A 124 5.22 21.05 1.39
CA LYS A 124 6.26 21.93 0.81
C LYS A 124 5.93 22.34 -0.62
N SER A 125 5.48 21.37 -1.44
CA SER A 125 5.12 21.64 -2.84
C SER A 125 3.89 22.55 -2.98
N LEU A 126 3.09 22.67 -1.92
CA LEU A 126 1.90 23.50 -1.84
C LEU A 126 2.08 24.65 -0.81
N ALA A 127 3.32 25.09 -0.56
CA ALA A 127 3.61 26.16 0.41
C ALA A 127 2.88 27.47 0.06
N ASP A 128 2.77 27.78 -1.25
CA ASP A 128 2.09 28.97 -1.75
C ASP A 128 0.57 28.78 -1.96
N PHE A 129 0.04 27.58 -1.67
CA PHE A 129 -1.39 27.31 -1.79
C PHE A 129 -2.13 27.95 -0.62
N GLU A 130 -3.16 28.75 -0.93
CA GLU A 130 -3.97 29.43 0.08
C GLU A 130 -4.91 28.44 0.78
N TRP A 131 -4.48 27.93 1.93
CA TRP A 131 -5.24 26.98 2.75
C TRP A 131 -6.27 27.65 3.65
N ARG A 132 -6.08 28.92 3.99
CA ARG A 132 -6.93 29.64 4.95
C ARG A 132 -8.38 29.64 4.48
N GLY A 133 -9.27 29.17 5.35
CA GLY A 133 -10.71 29.09 5.07
C GLY A 133 -11.13 27.98 4.11
N LYS A 134 -10.18 27.19 3.55
CA LYS A 134 -10.51 26.06 2.70
C LYS A 134 -11.06 24.89 3.49
N ARG A 135 -12.07 24.24 2.93
CA ARG A 135 -12.61 22.97 3.42
C ARG A 135 -11.97 21.83 2.65
N VAL A 136 -11.26 20.96 3.35
CA VAL A 136 -10.50 19.86 2.77
C VAL A 136 -11.11 18.52 3.20
N LEU A 137 -11.40 17.64 2.24
CA LEU A 137 -11.77 16.25 2.51
C LEU A 137 -10.55 15.36 2.33
N ILE A 138 -10.29 14.50 3.31
CA ILE A 138 -9.19 13.53 3.30
C ILE A 138 -9.75 12.13 3.55
N PRO A 139 -10.17 11.42 2.50
CA PRO A 139 -10.53 10.01 2.62
C PRO A 139 -9.28 9.17 2.91
N LYS A 140 -9.34 8.33 3.93
CA LYS A 140 -8.17 7.57 4.40
C LYS A 140 -8.53 6.14 4.84
N GLY A 141 -7.51 5.32 5.03
CA GLY A 141 -7.64 4.03 5.69
C GLY A 141 -7.58 4.14 7.22
N SER A 142 -8.07 3.13 7.92
CA SER A 142 -8.08 3.08 9.39
C SER A 142 -6.69 3.18 10.04
N LEU A 143 -5.64 2.74 9.35
CA LEU A 143 -4.26 2.79 9.84
C LEU A 143 -3.46 4.01 9.34
N SER A 144 -4.09 4.93 8.59
CA SER A 144 -3.40 6.12 8.07
C SER A 144 -3.22 7.17 9.17
N MET A 145 -2.03 7.78 9.23
CA MET A 145 -1.76 8.90 10.14
C MET A 145 -2.50 10.17 9.69
N SER A 146 -2.58 11.16 10.57
CA SER A 146 -3.29 12.42 10.33
C SER A 146 -2.38 13.57 9.91
N ASP A 147 -1.10 13.30 9.57
CA ASP A 147 -0.08 14.31 9.25
C ASP A 147 -0.53 15.33 8.20
N VAL A 148 -1.27 14.86 7.17
CA VAL A 148 -1.79 15.74 6.12
C VAL A 148 -2.88 16.65 6.67
N ALA A 149 -3.80 16.12 7.47
CA ALA A 149 -4.88 16.88 8.07
C ALA A 149 -4.36 17.93 9.06
N ASP A 150 -3.39 17.54 9.89
CA ASP A 150 -2.77 18.43 10.86
C ASP A 150 -2.00 19.56 10.16
N SER A 151 -1.33 19.24 9.06
CA SER A 151 -0.67 20.25 8.23
C SER A 151 -1.68 21.22 7.59
N VAL A 152 -2.80 20.74 7.05
CA VAL A 152 -3.86 21.61 6.54
C VAL A 152 -4.39 22.55 7.62
N ARG A 153 -4.66 22.01 8.82
CA ARG A 153 -5.16 22.81 9.96
C ARG A 153 -4.15 23.86 10.43
N SER A 154 -2.88 23.52 10.49
CA SER A 154 -1.81 24.46 10.88
C SER A 154 -1.64 25.63 9.89
N HIS A 155 -2.07 25.46 8.62
CA HIS A 155 -2.09 26.51 7.61
C HIS A 155 -3.44 27.24 7.49
N GLY A 156 -4.36 27.03 8.47
CA GLY A 156 -5.63 27.75 8.57
C GLY A 156 -6.80 27.16 7.75
N GLY A 157 -6.63 25.99 7.18
CA GLY A 157 -7.71 25.21 6.58
C GLY A 157 -8.51 24.39 7.59
N THR A 158 -9.62 23.84 7.16
CA THR A 158 -10.38 22.82 7.91
C THR A 158 -10.26 21.49 7.20
N ALA A 159 -10.01 20.40 7.94
CA ALA A 159 -9.83 19.07 7.37
C ALA A 159 -10.84 18.08 7.96
N ASP A 160 -11.68 17.55 7.08
CA ASP A 160 -12.59 16.44 7.36
C ASP A 160 -11.88 15.13 6.96
N GLU A 161 -11.42 14.37 7.94
CA GLU A 161 -10.87 13.03 7.72
C GLU A 161 -12.01 12.01 7.76
N VAL A 162 -12.09 11.15 6.75
CA VAL A 162 -13.09 10.09 6.69
C VAL A 162 -12.41 8.75 6.45
N VAL A 163 -12.57 7.82 7.39
CA VAL A 163 -12.11 6.44 7.21
C VAL A 163 -13.06 5.72 6.27
N VAL A 164 -12.60 5.45 5.04
CA VAL A 164 -13.41 4.82 3.98
C VAL A 164 -13.09 3.35 3.78
N TYR A 165 -11.98 2.86 4.32
CA TYR A 165 -11.64 1.44 4.33
C TYR A 165 -10.86 1.06 5.59
N ASN A 166 -10.97 -0.21 5.96
CA ASN A 166 -10.20 -0.82 7.03
C ASN A 166 -9.09 -1.68 6.44
N THR A 167 -7.90 -1.62 7.07
CA THR A 167 -6.83 -2.58 6.84
C THR A 167 -6.84 -3.55 8.00
N LEU A 168 -7.22 -4.79 7.77
CA LEU A 168 -7.39 -5.82 8.79
C LEU A 168 -6.41 -6.98 8.56
N PRO A 169 -6.01 -7.72 9.60
CA PRO A 169 -5.34 -9.01 9.43
C PRO A 169 -6.20 -9.94 8.58
N ASN A 170 -5.58 -10.67 7.67
CA ASN A 170 -6.29 -11.65 6.85
C ASN A 170 -6.43 -12.98 7.59
N ASN A 171 -7.59 -13.22 8.17
CA ASN A 171 -7.92 -14.48 8.83
C ASN A 171 -8.51 -15.54 7.86
N SER A 172 -8.72 -15.16 6.59
CA SER A 172 -9.38 -16.00 5.55
C SER A 172 -8.39 -16.47 4.49
N ILE A 173 -7.15 -16.77 4.89
CA ILE A 173 -6.16 -17.38 3.98
C ILE A 173 -6.66 -18.77 3.60
N ASP A 174 -6.56 -19.10 2.31
CA ASP A 174 -6.94 -20.42 1.79
C ASP A 174 -6.32 -21.56 2.62
N VAL A 175 -7.12 -22.54 2.98
CA VAL A 175 -6.74 -23.62 3.91
C VAL A 175 -5.54 -24.42 3.38
N LYS A 176 -5.52 -24.73 2.08
CA LYS A 176 -4.44 -25.48 1.44
C LYS A 176 -3.15 -24.66 1.45
N LEU A 177 -3.24 -23.38 1.10
CA LEU A 177 -2.11 -22.47 1.13
C LEU A 177 -1.56 -22.30 2.55
N LYS A 178 -2.45 -22.17 3.55
CA LYS A 178 -2.05 -22.12 4.96
C LYS A 178 -1.32 -23.40 5.38
N GLN A 179 -1.80 -24.56 4.98
CA GLN A 179 -1.14 -25.84 5.25
C GLN A 179 0.25 -25.92 4.62
N GLN A 180 0.42 -25.47 3.36
CA GLN A 180 1.72 -25.42 2.69
C GLN A 180 2.72 -24.53 3.45
N ILE A 181 2.29 -23.35 3.90
CA ILE A 181 3.17 -22.45 4.68
C ILE A 181 3.57 -23.08 6.01
N VAL A 182 2.61 -23.67 6.74
CA VAL A 182 2.87 -24.34 8.03
C VAL A 182 3.80 -25.55 7.85
N ALA A 183 3.67 -26.30 6.74
CA ALA A 183 4.56 -27.41 6.39
C ALA A 183 5.96 -26.94 5.93
N GLY A 184 6.20 -25.63 5.83
CA GLY A 184 7.47 -25.07 5.34
C GLY A 184 7.72 -25.31 3.85
N GLU A 185 6.66 -25.48 3.07
CA GLU A 185 6.74 -25.75 1.64
C GLU A 185 7.01 -24.46 0.83
N PHE A 186 7.96 -23.67 1.25
CA PHE A 186 8.48 -22.49 0.55
C PHE A 186 9.96 -22.28 0.90
N ASP A 187 10.64 -21.46 0.14
CA ASP A 187 12.08 -21.20 0.27
C ASP A 187 12.35 -19.76 0.74
N VAL A 188 11.62 -18.81 0.20
CA VAL A 188 11.79 -17.37 0.47
C VAL A 188 10.46 -16.75 0.88
N VAL A 189 10.48 -15.81 1.82
CA VAL A 189 9.34 -14.94 2.12
C VAL A 189 9.69 -13.48 1.87
N VAL A 190 8.79 -12.74 1.22
CA VAL A 190 8.97 -11.33 0.87
C VAL A 190 7.99 -10.46 1.64
N PHE A 191 8.53 -9.51 2.43
CA PHE A 191 7.75 -8.53 3.20
C PHE A 191 7.93 -7.11 2.65
N PHE A 192 6.83 -6.40 2.47
CA PHE A 192 6.80 -5.04 1.94
C PHE A 192 6.52 -3.97 3.00
N SER A 193 6.24 -4.38 4.24
CA SER A 193 6.02 -3.46 5.35
C SER A 193 6.19 -4.12 6.70
N PRO A 194 6.47 -3.33 7.76
CA PRO A 194 6.51 -3.83 9.14
C PRO A 194 5.23 -4.53 9.59
N SER A 195 4.06 -4.08 9.13
CA SER A 195 2.78 -4.69 9.49
C SER A 195 2.61 -6.08 8.88
N GLN A 196 3.10 -6.29 7.64
CA GLN A 196 3.06 -7.61 7.01
C GLN A 196 3.89 -8.64 7.78
N ILE A 197 5.05 -8.24 8.32
CA ILE A 197 5.89 -9.13 9.14
C ILE A 197 5.11 -9.53 10.40
N ARG A 198 4.57 -8.57 11.14
CA ARG A 198 3.78 -8.85 12.35
C ARG A 198 2.60 -9.75 12.06
N ASN A 199 1.79 -9.40 11.07
CA ASN A 199 0.61 -10.19 10.72
C ASN A 199 0.97 -11.61 10.25
N PHE A 200 2.08 -11.77 9.54
CA PHE A 200 2.56 -13.10 9.14
C PHE A 200 2.93 -13.94 10.36
N LEU A 201 3.65 -13.34 11.32
CA LEU A 201 4.01 -14.02 12.56
C LEU A 201 2.79 -14.33 13.44
N ASP A 202 1.80 -13.45 13.48
CA ASP A 202 0.56 -13.67 14.22
C ASP A 202 -0.25 -14.86 13.65
N VAL A 203 -0.22 -15.05 12.33
CA VAL A 203 -0.96 -16.13 11.65
C VAL A 203 -0.22 -17.46 11.67
N PHE A 204 1.11 -17.44 11.44
CA PHE A 204 1.91 -18.65 11.18
C PHE A 204 2.92 -18.96 12.29
N GLY A 205 3.27 -17.97 13.12
CA GLY A 205 4.35 -18.06 14.11
C GLY A 205 5.75 -17.94 13.50
N ALA A 206 6.72 -17.58 14.33
CA ALA A 206 8.12 -17.48 13.92
C ALA A 206 8.78 -18.82 13.50
N PRO A 207 8.38 -19.99 14.06
CA PRO A 207 9.02 -21.26 13.70
C PRO A 207 8.96 -21.63 12.22
N VAL A 208 7.94 -21.17 11.46
CA VAL A 208 7.80 -21.47 10.03
C VAL A 208 8.90 -20.81 9.19
N LEU A 209 9.54 -19.77 9.71
CA LEU A 209 10.63 -19.04 9.05
C LEU A 209 12.01 -19.66 9.29
N LYS A 210 12.11 -20.69 10.13
CA LYS A 210 13.40 -21.33 10.43
C LYS A 210 13.98 -21.98 9.17
N GLY A 211 15.19 -21.54 8.78
CA GLY A 211 15.86 -22.03 7.58
C GLY A 211 15.25 -21.53 6.27
N LYS A 212 14.44 -20.47 6.33
CA LYS A 212 13.90 -19.78 5.16
C LYS A 212 14.60 -18.45 4.96
N GLU A 213 14.75 -18.05 3.71
CA GLU A 213 15.27 -16.74 3.35
C GLU A 213 14.19 -15.66 3.56
N ILE A 214 14.60 -14.54 4.15
CA ILE A 214 13.72 -13.40 4.40
C ILE A 214 14.18 -12.22 3.57
N ALA A 215 13.34 -11.80 2.64
CA ALA A 215 13.54 -10.61 1.84
C ALA A 215 12.59 -9.49 2.28
N VAL A 216 13.09 -8.25 2.32
CA VAL A 216 12.28 -7.08 2.67
C VAL A 216 12.48 -5.97 1.66
N ILE A 217 11.43 -5.14 1.45
CA ILE A 217 11.45 -4.06 0.46
C ILE A 217 12.42 -2.91 0.82
N GLY A 218 12.83 -2.78 2.08
CA GLY A 218 13.70 -1.67 2.45
C GLY A 218 13.98 -1.55 3.95
N PRO A 219 14.70 -0.47 4.35
CA PRO A 219 15.29 -0.34 5.69
C PRO A 219 14.30 -0.38 6.85
N MET A 220 13.11 0.21 6.68
CA MET A 220 12.09 0.20 7.75
C MET A 220 11.58 -1.21 8.03
N SER A 221 11.36 -2.01 6.99
CA SER A 221 10.93 -3.40 7.12
C SER A 221 12.06 -4.27 7.67
N LYS A 222 13.33 -4.00 7.28
CA LYS A 222 14.51 -4.66 7.86
C LYS A 222 14.58 -4.44 9.37
N LYS A 223 14.56 -3.18 9.80
CA LYS A 223 14.59 -2.83 11.22
C LYS A 223 13.44 -3.47 12.01
N ALA A 224 12.26 -3.54 11.42
CA ALA A 224 11.10 -4.18 12.05
C ALA A 224 11.28 -5.70 12.19
N ALA A 225 11.84 -6.37 11.19
CA ALA A 225 12.17 -7.80 11.24
C ALA A 225 13.21 -8.10 12.32
N GLU A 226 14.31 -7.33 12.34
CA GLU A 226 15.39 -7.46 13.33
C GLU A 226 14.89 -7.23 14.76
N ASN A 227 14.00 -6.25 14.99
CA ASN A 227 13.36 -6.02 16.29
C ASN A 227 12.46 -7.19 16.75
N LEU A 228 12.02 -8.02 15.83
CA LEU A 228 11.24 -9.24 16.08
C LEU A 228 12.12 -10.50 16.15
N GLY A 229 13.45 -10.33 16.13
CA GLY A 229 14.42 -11.42 16.22
C GLY A 229 14.61 -12.20 14.92
N LEU A 230 14.21 -11.65 13.77
CA LEU A 230 14.39 -12.27 12.47
C LEU A 230 15.68 -11.76 11.80
N SER A 231 16.44 -12.66 11.17
CA SER A 231 17.53 -12.29 10.27
C SER A 231 16.98 -12.00 8.89
N VAL A 232 17.46 -10.94 8.26
CA VAL A 232 17.03 -10.55 6.90
C VAL A 232 18.18 -10.81 5.93
N ASP A 233 17.90 -11.61 4.90
CA ASP A 233 18.92 -12.06 3.94
C ASP A 233 19.01 -11.11 2.73
N VAL A 234 17.87 -10.57 2.26
CA VAL A 234 17.82 -9.71 1.06
C VAL A 234 17.14 -8.38 1.36
N VAL A 235 17.86 -7.29 1.08
CA VAL A 235 17.35 -5.90 1.14
C VAL A 235 17.83 -5.16 -0.10
N PRO A 236 16.95 -4.64 -0.95
CA PRO A 236 17.37 -3.88 -2.12
C PRO A 236 17.95 -2.52 -1.74
N GLU A 237 18.81 -1.99 -2.60
CA GLU A 237 19.37 -0.65 -2.45
C GLU A 237 18.28 0.44 -2.51
N ASN A 238 17.34 0.30 -3.45
CA ASN A 238 16.17 1.17 -3.53
C ASN A 238 14.90 0.37 -3.25
N SER A 239 14.00 0.95 -2.46
CA SER A 239 12.75 0.31 -2.02
C SER A 239 11.69 0.22 -3.12
N THR A 240 12.05 -0.39 -4.26
CA THR A 240 11.14 -0.67 -5.38
C THR A 240 11.00 -2.16 -5.63
N THR A 241 9.91 -2.56 -6.25
CA THR A 241 9.64 -3.97 -6.58
C THR A 241 10.70 -4.52 -7.53
N GLU A 242 11.10 -3.74 -8.51
CA GLU A 242 12.10 -4.10 -9.53
C GLU A 242 13.47 -4.36 -8.88
N ASN A 243 13.90 -3.46 -7.98
CA ASN A 243 15.17 -3.64 -7.27
C ASN A 243 15.14 -4.83 -6.31
N LEU A 244 14.00 -5.11 -5.68
CA LEU A 244 13.84 -6.28 -4.81
C LEU A 244 13.95 -7.58 -5.61
N VAL A 245 13.31 -7.67 -6.78
CA VAL A 245 13.44 -8.83 -7.68
C VAL A 245 14.90 -8.98 -8.16
N ALA A 246 15.53 -7.88 -8.56
CA ALA A 246 16.95 -7.90 -8.98
C ALA A 246 17.87 -8.37 -7.85
N SER A 247 17.62 -7.94 -6.61
CA SER A 247 18.40 -8.36 -5.43
C SER A 247 18.21 -9.84 -5.12
N LEU A 248 16.98 -10.37 -5.23
CA LEU A 248 16.71 -11.81 -5.08
C LEU A 248 17.45 -12.62 -6.12
N VAL A 249 17.36 -12.22 -7.40
CA VAL A 249 18.08 -12.87 -8.50
C VAL A 249 19.61 -12.81 -8.33
N GLY A 250 20.14 -11.71 -7.80
CA GLY A 250 21.56 -11.54 -7.51
C GLY A 250 22.03 -12.41 -6.36
N HIS A 251 21.21 -12.54 -5.31
CA HIS A 251 21.49 -13.35 -4.12
C HIS A 251 21.64 -14.84 -4.47
N GLU A 252 20.78 -15.36 -5.33
CA GLU A 252 20.83 -16.78 -5.77
C GLU A 252 22.00 -17.10 -6.70
N LYS A 253 22.69 -16.10 -7.25
CA LYS A 253 23.87 -16.28 -8.11
C LYS A 253 25.19 -16.20 -7.35
N ALA A 254 25.15 -15.77 -6.08
CA ALA A 254 26.33 -15.58 -5.25
C ALA A 254 26.66 -16.83 -4.43
#